data_72c5fcc19aa4d0b23601236d66b6b983
#
_entry.id   72c5fcc19aa4d0b23601236d66b6b983
#
_cell.length_a   1.000
_cell.length_b   1.000
_cell.length_c   1.000
_cell.angle_alpha   90.00
_cell.angle_beta   90.00
_cell.angle_gamma   90.00
#
_symmetry.space_group_name_H-M   'P 1'
#
loop_
_entity.id
_entity.type
_entity.pdbx_description
1 polymer ?
#
loop_
_entity_poly.entity_id
_entity_poly.type
_entity_poly.pdbx_seq_one_letter_code
_entity_poly.pdbx_strand_id
1 'polypeptide(L)'
;MNKYIICTVGTSIANNCEEQKVLFKTQAGWDEDSTLIKKQLTESIKSYSPNLKRGVSNFKSLCAEINILDRLKLTSNDRVLLIASDNLLGNVCAVEIKNIIVKVYGISEAQVEICRVEDLQIKDMKKLRTNGIKNLISNVISKLEDDSIRYGYEIIFNPVGGYKFILPFMALLAMLYGKRSVYLFEYSEELLNLPALPFSFDTSLFNRVLPAIKLIEKEVAIPEAEFLNAIIDYTPSEHDLFMSFIEPYEGNLVTLSPLAYCFMKVDESKEAAKICSKAKKQLADIDGKSSGQAVKRIIKNSESPTWRNVNMHPWKTGTDLSVLKCGSGERVACFIKKGIVHIVAIFSDHADYERTMPKISQASFEDEIFTPCDFGDENFGSDDNNGAAVCEERNALQIKLKEIQAINETLQKENKNYNVEIELKEEYIESKESEIESLKASYNSLYNELEALKKEIQDLHSAQEQQKSFLYRLRHLFKY
;
A
#
# COMPACT_ATOMS: atom_id res chain seq x y z
N MET A 1 -20.11 -11.96 1.86
CA MET A 1 -19.44 -11.71 0.57
C MET A 1 -18.13 -12.48 0.57
N ASN A 2 -17.79 -13.17 -0.52
CA ASN A 2 -16.53 -13.86 -0.67
C ASN A 2 -15.39 -12.83 -0.74
N LYS A 3 -14.17 -13.20 -0.35
CA LYS A 3 -13.02 -12.30 -0.29
C LYS A 3 -12.10 -12.53 -1.50
N TYR A 4 -11.58 -11.46 -2.05
CA TYR A 4 -10.42 -11.45 -2.94
C TYR A 4 -9.27 -10.76 -2.23
N ILE A 5 -8.23 -11.52 -1.86
CA ILE A 5 -7.14 -11.00 -1.05
C ILE A 5 -5.92 -10.78 -1.92
N ILE A 6 -5.47 -9.53 -2.03
CA ILE A 6 -4.23 -9.13 -2.69
C ILE A 6 -3.13 -9.18 -1.65
N CYS A 7 -2.26 -10.18 -1.73
CA CYS A 7 -1.25 -10.49 -0.74
C CYS A 7 0.15 -10.37 -1.35
N THR A 8 0.98 -9.48 -0.80
CA THR A 8 2.40 -9.45 -1.17
C THR A 8 3.14 -10.59 -0.47
N VAL A 9 4.08 -11.22 -1.18
CA VAL A 9 4.82 -12.38 -0.70
C VAL A 9 6.23 -12.00 -0.29
N GLY A 10 6.57 -12.31 0.96
CA GLY A 10 7.92 -12.22 1.48
C GLY A 10 8.65 -13.57 1.50
N THR A 11 9.79 -13.56 2.14
CA THR A 11 10.65 -14.75 2.27
C THR A 11 10.59 -15.38 3.65
N SER A 12 9.66 -14.94 4.51
CA SER A 12 9.58 -15.38 5.91
C SER A 12 9.34 -16.89 6.05
N ILE A 13 8.64 -17.51 5.10
CA ILE A 13 8.44 -18.96 5.08
C ILE A 13 9.77 -19.74 4.94
N ALA A 14 10.80 -19.10 4.40
CA ALA A 14 12.12 -19.70 4.21
C ALA A 14 13.14 -19.30 5.30
N ASN A 15 12.74 -18.57 6.35
CA ASN A 15 13.66 -18.03 7.36
C ASN A 15 14.52 -19.10 8.07
N ASN A 16 14.01 -20.30 8.19
CA ASN A 16 14.73 -21.42 8.82
C ASN A 16 15.51 -22.29 7.84
N CYS A 17 15.54 -21.94 6.55
CA CYS A 17 16.27 -22.68 5.53
C CYS A 17 17.68 -22.13 5.38
N GLU A 18 18.70 -23.01 5.49
CA GLU A 18 20.12 -22.60 5.27
C GLU A 18 20.35 -22.12 3.84
N GLU A 19 19.63 -22.70 2.87
CA GLU A 19 19.66 -22.30 1.45
C GLU A 19 19.30 -20.83 1.25
N GLN A 20 18.37 -20.27 2.05
CA GLN A 20 18.04 -18.85 2.02
C GLN A 20 19.25 -17.97 2.32
N LYS A 21 20.03 -18.33 3.34
CA LYS A 21 21.22 -17.59 3.72
C LYS A 21 22.28 -17.58 2.63
N VAL A 22 22.44 -18.71 1.93
CA VAL A 22 23.34 -18.85 0.78
C VAL A 22 22.85 -17.99 -0.38
N LEU A 23 21.56 -18.07 -0.73
CA LEU A 23 20.94 -17.30 -1.81
C LEU A 23 21.13 -15.79 -1.64
N PHE A 24 20.94 -15.28 -0.42
CA PHE A 24 21.18 -13.86 -0.14
C PHE A 24 22.65 -13.46 -0.22
N LYS A 25 23.57 -14.31 0.26
CA LYS A 25 25.01 -14.01 0.25
C LYS A 25 25.62 -14.05 -1.14
N THR A 26 25.21 -15.01 -1.95
CA THR A 26 25.80 -15.28 -3.29
C THR A 26 25.06 -14.59 -4.42
N GLN A 27 23.96 -13.90 -4.14
CA GLN A 27 23.03 -13.38 -5.15
C GLN A 27 22.47 -14.45 -6.10
N ALA A 28 22.74 -15.72 -5.85
CA ALA A 28 22.23 -16.84 -6.65
C ALA A 28 20.69 -16.94 -6.62
N GLY A 29 20.03 -16.33 -5.61
CA GLY A 29 18.58 -16.21 -5.53
C GLY A 29 17.94 -15.34 -6.60
N TRP A 30 18.76 -14.69 -7.43
CA TRP A 30 18.32 -13.85 -8.53
C TRP A 30 18.29 -14.59 -9.88
N ASP A 31 19.02 -15.73 -9.97
CA ASP A 31 19.08 -16.51 -11.19
C ASP A 31 18.06 -17.66 -11.17
N GLU A 32 17.20 -17.71 -12.18
CA GLU A 32 16.13 -18.71 -12.29
C GLU A 32 16.63 -20.11 -12.69
N ASP A 33 17.81 -20.20 -13.29
CA ASP A 33 18.28 -21.42 -13.92
C ASP A 33 18.83 -22.46 -12.94
N SER A 34 18.90 -22.15 -11.65
CA SER A 34 19.36 -23.08 -10.64
C SER A 34 18.23 -24.03 -10.18
N THR A 35 17.90 -25.00 -11.03
CA THR A 35 16.91 -26.06 -10.70
C THR A 35 17.27 -26.82 -9.44
N LEU A 36 18.56 -26.99 -9.15
CA LEU A 36 19.06 -27.66 -7.96
C LEU A 36 18.72 -26.86 -6.68
N ILE A 37 19.03 -25.56 -6.67
CA ILE A 37 18.75 -24.68 -5.52
C ILE A 37 17.24 -24.58 -5.31
N LYS A 38 16.46 -24.45 -6.37
CA LYS A 38 14.99 -24.47 -6.31
C LYS A 38 14.47 -25.72 -5.66
N LYS A 39 14.97 -26.90 -6.02
CA LYS A 39 14.57 -28.18 -5.44
C LYS A 39 14.95 -28.24 -3.97
N GLN A 40 16.18 -27.92 -3.60
CA GLN A 40 16.66 -27.93 -2.22
C GLN A 40 15.84 -26.98 -1.34
N LEU A 41 15.59 -25.74 -1.79
CA LEU A 41 14.79 -24.77 -1.06
C LEU A 41 13.35 -25.25 -0.86
N THR A 42 12.73 -25.82 -1.90
CA THR A 42 11.38 -26.40 -1.83
C THR A 42 11.33 -27.56 -0.83
N GLU A 43 12.29 -28.47 -0.85
CA GLU A 43 12.38 -29.60 0.08
C GLU A 43 12.60 -29.12 1.51
N SER A 44 13.46 -28.13 1.73
CA SER A 44 13.69 -27.52 3.04
C SER A 44 12.41 -26.88 3.60
N ILE A 45 11.71 -26.06 2.83
CA ILE A 45 10.44 -25.44 3.28
C ILE A 45 9.42 -26.54 3.63
N LYS A 46 9.29 -27.57 2.80
CA LYS A 46 8.37 -28.69 3.07
C LYS A 46 8.73 -29.47 4.32
N SER A 47 10.01 -29.62 4.65
CA SER A 47 10.45 -30.34 5.85
C SER A 47 10.01 -29.64 7.15
N TYR A 48 9.89 -28.31 7.16
CA TYR A 48 9.38 -27.55 8.30
C TYR A 48 7.85 -27.55 8.42
N SER A 49 7.14 -28.03 7.41
CA SER A 49 5.68 -28.00 7.35
C SER A 49 4.97 -29.36 7.17
N PRO A 50 5.45 -30.45 7.80
CA PRO A 50 4.97 -31.80 7.45
C PRO A 50 3.51 -32.08 7.82
N ASN A 51 2.94 -31.39 8.80
CA ASN A 51 1.60 -31.67 9.34
C ASN A 51 0.74 -30.40 9.52
N LEU A 52 0.73 -29.51 8.53
CA LEU A 52 -0.05 -28.28 8.59
C LEU A 52 -1.55 -28.59 8.63
N LYS A 53 -2.17 -28.34 9.79
CA LYS A 53 -3.61 -28.32 9.96
C LYS A 53 -4.00 -26.99 10.59
N ARG A 54 -5.14 -26.43 10.17
CA ARG A 54 -5.72 -25.23 10.77
C ARG A 54 -5.92 -25.45 12.27
N GLY A 55 -5.49 -24.51 13.10
CA GLY A 55 -5.61 -24.62 14.56
C GLY A 55 -4.42 -25.22 15.31
N VAL A 56 -3.38 -25.71 14.61
CA VAL A 56 -2.13 -26.10 15.26
C VAL A 56 -1.33 -24.85 15.63
N SER A 57 -0.76 -24.80 16.83
CA SER A 57 -0.06 -23.62 17.39
C SER A 57 1.02 -23.02 16.47
N ASN A 58 1.70 -23.87 15.69
CA ASN A 58 2.78 -23.44 14.81
C ASN A 58 2.32 -22.98 13.41
N PHE A 59 1.02 -23.08 13.09
CA PHE A 59 0.52 -22.70 11.77
C PHE A 59 0.65 -21.20 11.51
N LYS A 60 0.28 -20.39 12.48
CA LYS A 60 0.36 -18.92 12.39
C LYS A 60 1.80 -18.39 12.37
N SER A 61 2.73 -19.11 12.99
CA SER A 61 4.15 -18.72 13.03
C SER A 61 4.93 -19.11 11.78
N LEU A 62 4.30 -19.77 10.81
CA LEU A 62 4.97 -20.24 9.61
C LEU A 62 5.48 -19.10 8.73
N CYS A 63 4.63 -18.12 8.45
CA CYS A 63 4.99 -16.88 7.80
C CYS A 63 3.92 -15.81 8.04
N ALA A 64 4.27 -14.54 7.78
CA ALA A 64 3.39 -13.41 8.01
C ALA A 64 2.11 -13.48 7.17
N GLU A 65 2.21 -13.92 5.92
CA GLU A 65 1.12 -14.07 4.99
C GLU A 65 0.06 -15.05 5.50
N ILE A 66 0.48 -16.26 5.88
CA ILE A 66 -0.42 -17.30 6.40
C ILE A 66 -1.06 -16.87 7.72
N ASN A 67 -0.32 -16.19 8.59
CA ASN A 67 -0.86 -15.65 9.84
C ASN A 67 -2.05 -14.72 9.59
N ILE A 68 -1.92 -13.79 8.65
CA ILE A 68 -3.00 -12.87 8.32
C ILE A 68 -4.16 -13.57 7.61
N LEU A 69 -3.87 -14.45 6.66
CA LEU A 69 -4.89 -15.20 5.93
C LEU A 69 -5.75 -16.08 6.89
N ASP A 70 -5.12 -16.67 7.90
CA ASP A 70 -5.86 -17.42 8.92
C ASP A 70 -6.76 -16.53 9.77
N ARG A 71 -6.29 -15.35 10.16
CA ARG A 71 -7.09 -14.36 10.92
C ARG A 71 -8.22 -13.76 10.10
N LEU A 72 -8.07 -13.64 8.78
CA LEU A 72 -9.13 -13.26 7.85
C LEU A 72 -10.17 -14.36 7.66
N LYS A 73 -9.96 -15.56 8.26
CA LYS A 73 -10.87 -16.71 8.21
C LYS A 73 -11.23 -17.09 6.77
N LEU A 74 -10.20 -17.40 5.96
CA LEU A 74 -10.40 -17.86 4.59
C LEU A 74 -11.35 -19.04 4.51
N THR A 75 -12.15 -19.04 3.45
CA THR A 75 -13.08 -20.10 3.08
C THR A 75 -12.76 -20.65 1.69
N SER A 76 -13.30 -21.80 1.32
CA SER A 76 -13.10 -22.40 0.00
C SER A 76 -13.63 -21.57 -1.18
N ASN A 77 -14.46 -20.55 -0.90
CA ASN A 77 -15.02 -19.67 -1.93
C ASN A 77 -14.22 -18.37 -2.13
N ASP A 78 -13.21 -18.13 -1.29
CA ASP A 78 -12.36 -16.95 -1.38
C ASP A 78 -11.32 -17.12 -2.49
N ARG A 79 -10.75 -16.01 -2.96
CA ARG A 79 -9.63 -15.98 -3.92
C ARG A 79 -8.44 -15.26 -3.31
N VAL A 80 -7.24 -15.66 -3.72
CA VAL A 80 -6.01 -15.04 -3.26
C VAL A 80 -5.10 -14.75 -4.46
N LEU A 81 -4.65 -13.51 -4.57
CA LEU A 81 -3.59 -13.10 -5.47
C LEU A 81 -2.29 -12.97 -4.66
N LEU A 82 -1.30 -13.79 -4.98
CA LEU A 82 0.02 -13.74 -4.38
C LEU A 82 0.96 -12.94 -5.29
N ILE A 83 1.38 -11.77 -4.84
CA ILE A 83 2.32 -10.91 -5.57
C ILE A 83 3.74 -11.28 -5.18
N ALA A 84 4.47 -11.91 -6.09
CA ALA A 84 5.83 -12.39 -5.88
C ALA A 84 6.86 -11.45 -6.53
N SER A 85 8.02 -11.34 -5.89
CA SER A 85 9.19 -10.66 -6.47
C SER A 85 9.79 -11.44 -7.63
N ASP A 86 10.50 -10.71 -8.52
CA ASP A 86 11.14 -11.26 -9.71
C ASP A 86 12.49 -11.90 -9.39
N ASN A 87 12.47 -12.94 -8.56
CA ASN A 87 13.64 -13.73 -8.23
C ASN A 87 13.25 -15.15 -7.82
N LEU A 88 14.22 -16.05 -7.81
CA LEU A 88 14.01 -17.47 -7.49
C LEU A 88 13.38 -17.66 -6.11
N LEU A 89 13.90 -17.00 -5.09
CA LEU A 89 13.46 -17.16 -3.70
C LEU A 89 12.00 -16.70 -3.52
N GLY A 90 11.65 -15.52 -4.05
CA GLY A 90 10.28 -15.00 -4.00
C GLY A 90 9.27 -15.91 -4.71
N ASN A 91 9.68 -16.44 -5.88
CA ASN A 91 8.84 -17.37 -6.63
C ASN A 91 8.61 -18.69 -5.88
N VAL A 92 9.67 -19.30 -5.32
CA VAL A 92 9.54 -20.55 -4.53
C VAL A 92 8.66 -20.31 -3.29
N CYS A 93 8.86 -19.20 -2.57
CA CYS A 93 8.03 -18.86 -1.42
C CYS A 93 6.54 -18.71 -1.82
N ALA A 94 6.24 -18.04 -2.93
CA ALA A 94 4.88 -17.88 -3.42
C ALA A 94 4.22 -19.22 -3.78
N VAL A 95 4.97 -20.13 -4.43
CA VAL A 95 4.48 -21.48 -4.77
C VAL A 95 4.18 -22.29 -3.51
N GLU A 96 5.06 -22.26 -2.51
CA GLU A 96 4.84 -23.01 -1.28
C GLU A 96 3.70 -22.41 -0.44
N ILE A 97 3.55 -21.08 -0.37
CA ILE A 97 2.40 -20.43 0.25
C ILE A 97 1.10 -20.83 -0.47
N LYS A 98 1.08 -20.83 -1.81
CA LYS A 98 -0.06 -21.32 -2.60
C LYS A 98 -0.43 -22.76 -2.24
N ASN A 99 0.57 -23.66 -2.20
CA ASN A 99 0.36 -25.07 -1.85
C ASN A 99 -0.28 -25.22 -0.46
N ILE A 100 0.15 -24.41 0.50
CA ILE A 100 -0.41 -24.40 1.86
C ILE A 100 -1.86 -23.88 1.84
N ILE A 101 -2.14 -22.78 1.14
CA ILE A 101 -3.48 -22.22 1.03
C ILE A 101 -4.44 -23.25 0.44
N VAL A 102 -4.08 -23.86 -0.67
CA VAL A 102 -4.89 -24.91 -1.34
C VAL A 102 -5.15 -26.07 -0.38
N LYS A 103 -4.11 -26.60 0.26
CA LYS A 103 -4.21 -27.78 1.13
C LYS A 103 -5.01 -27.52 2.40
N VAL A 104 -4.81 -26.37 3.04
CA VAL A 104 -5.33 -26.11 4.40
C VAL A 104 -6.73 -25.51 4.38
N TYR A 105 -7.02 -24.63 3.42
CA TYR A 105 -8.31 -23.96 3.35
C TYR A 105 -9.28 -24.59 2.36
N GLY A 106 -8.83 -25.60 1.58
CA GLY A 106 -9.66 -26.27 0.56
C GLY A 106 -10.04 -25.33 -0.61
N ILE A 107 -9.22 -24.31 -0.84
CA ILE A 107 -9.36 -23.39 -1.98
C ILE A 107 -8.81 -24.10 -3.22
N SER A 108 -9.49 -24.01 -4.36
CA SER A 108 -8.97 -24.64 -5.59
C SER A 108 -7.70 -23.94 -6.09
N GLU A 109 -6.84 -24.67 -6.80
CA GLU A 109 -5.61 -24.09 -7.36
C GLU A 109 -5.87 -22.90 -8.29
N ALA A 110 -7.00 -22.92 -9.01
CA ALA A 110 -7.41 -21.83 -9.89
C ALA A 110 -7.83 -20.54 -9.15
N GLN A 111 -8.19 -20.65 -7.88
CA GLN A 111 -8.55 -19.51 -7.02
C GLN A 111 -7.35 -18.87 -6.33
N VAL A 112 -6.16 -19.51 -6.37
CA VAL A 112 -4.91 -18.93 -5.86
C VAL A 112 -3.99 -18.64 -7.02
N GLU A 113 -3.94 -17.38 -7.40
CA GLU A 113 -3.10 -16.89 -8.49
C GLU A 113 -1.75 -16.41 -7.94
N ILE A 114 -0.66 -16.71 -8.65
CA ILE A 114 0.66 -16.13 -8.39
C ILE A 114 0.93 -15.12 -9.51
N CYS A 115 1.10 -13.85 -9.12
CA CYS A 115 1.56 -12.77 -9.98
C CYS A 115 3.03 -12.50 -9.69
N ARG A 116 3.92 -13.06 -10.50
CA ARG A 116 5.32 -12.68 -10.50
C ARG A 116 5.44 -11.35 -11.23
N VAL A 117 5.94 -10.34 -10.52
CA VAL A 117 6.05 -8.97 -11.05
C VAL A 117 7.43 -8.79 -11.67
N GLU A 118 7.50 -8.67 -12.98
CA GLU A 118 8.74 -8.46 -13.72
C GLU A 118 9.49 -7.23 -13.21
N ASP A 119 10.83 -7.34 -13.08
CA ASP A 119 11.75 -6.33 -12.53
C ASP A 119 11.49 -5.93 -11.06
N LEU A 120 10.56 -6.55 -10.35
CA LEU A 120 10.36 -6.32 -8.91
C LEU A 120 11.45 -7.06 -8.12
N GLN A 121 12.67 -6.55 -8.16
CA GLN A 121 13.86 -7.15 -7.56
C GLN A 121 14.86 -6.05 -7.15
N ILE A 122 15.84 -6.36 -6.29
CA ILE A 122 16.80 -5.39 -5.73
C ILE A 122 18.20 -5.50 -6.31
N LYS A 123 18.45 -6.43 -7.23
CA LYS A 123 19.74 -6.62 -7.90
C LYS A 123 20.07 -5.43 -8.80
N ASP A 124 19.07 -4.90 -9.49
CA ASP A 124 19.15 -3.72 -10.35
C ASP A 124 18.15 -2.67 -9.87
N MET A 125 18.64 -1.72 -9.10
CA MET A 125 17.80 -0.65 -8.54
C MET A 125 17.24 0.29 -9.61
N LYS A 126 17.91 0.43 -10.75
CA LYS A 126 17.40 1.24 -11.87
C LYS A 126 16.18 0.56 -12.47
N LYS A 127 16.25 -0.73 -12.82
CA LYS A 127 15.11 -1.49 -13.32
C LYS A 127 13.97 -1.57 -12.31
N LEU A 128 14.29 -1.73 -11.03
CA LEU A 128 13.27 -1.72 -9.99
C LEU A 128 12.45 -0.42 -10.01
N ARG A 129 13.14 0.73 -10.09
CA ARG A 129 12.47 2.05 -10.06
C ARG A 129 11.68 2.31 -11.34
N THR A 130 12.26 2.05 -12.51
CA THR A 130 11.64 2.36 -13.80
C THR A 130 10.55 1.37 -14.20
N ASN A 131 10.74 0.08 -13.93
CA ASN A 131 9.84 -0.99 -14.40
C ASN A 131 9.17 -1.73 -13.25
N GLY A 132 9.93 -2.20 -12.25
CA GLY A 132 9.40 -3.09 -11.22
C GLY A 132 8.21 -2.51 -10.45
N ILE A 133 8.29 -1.23 -10.04
CA ILE A 133 7.20 -0.56 -9.33
C ILE A 133 6.03 -0.26 -10.28
N LYS A 134 6.31 0.17 -11.51
CA LYS A 134 5.29 0.35 -12.56
C LYS A 134 4.52 -0.94 -12.81
N ASN A 135 5.25 -2.06 -12.99
CA ASN A 135 4.66 -3.38 -13.24
C ASN A 135 3.81 -3.85 -12.04
N LEU A 136 4.29 -3.64 -10.81
CA LEU A 136 3.51 -3.91 -9.60
C LEU A 136 2.17 -3.17 -9.61
N ILE A 137 2.23 -1.85 -9.80
CA ILE A 137 1.04 -0.99 -9.82
C ILE A 137 0.08 -1.42 -10.92
N SER A 138 0.56 -1.63 -12.14
CA SER A 138 -0.26 -2.04 -13.29
C SER A 138 -0.93 -3.40 -13.07
N ASN A 139 -0.21 -4.39 -12.53
CA ASN A 139 -0.76 -5.70 -12.23
C ASN A 139 -1.86 -5.64 -11.15
N VAL A 140 -1.66 -4.85 -10.10
CA VAL A 140 -2.68 -4.67 -9.05
C VAL A 140 -3.91 -3.95 -9.60
N ILE A 141 -3.73 -2.86 -10.34
CA ILE A 141 -4.83 -2.10 -10.94
C ILE A 141 -5.64 -2.97 -11.89
N SER A 142 -5.00 -3.79 -12.73
CA SER A 142 -5.72 -4.69 -13.64
C SER A 142 -6.69 -5.63 -12.91
N LYS A 143 -6.36 -6.06 -11.70
CA LYS A 143 -7.24 -6.89 -10.86
C LYS A 143 -8.35 -6.06 -10.17
N LEU A 144 -8.04 -4.82 -9.80
CA LEU A 144 -9.03 -3.92 -9.20
C LEU A 144 -10.09 -3.46 -10.20
N GLU A 145 -9.74 -3.43 -11.48
CA GLU A 145 -10.62 -3.05 -12.59
C GLU A 145 -11.32 -4.24 -13.24
N ASP A 146 -10.95 -5.47 -12.90
CA ASP A 146 -11.69 -6.66 -13.33
C ASP A 146 -13.09 -6.68 -12.70
N ASP A 147 -14.11 -6.53 -13.51
CA ASP A 147 -15.51 -6.44 -13.06
C ASP A 147 -15.94 -7.68 -12.26
N SER A 148 -15.45 -8.86 -12.60
CA SER A 148 -15.77 -10.10 -11.88
C SER A 148 -15.19 -10.12 -10.46
N ILE A 149 -14.05 -9.51 -10.27
CA ILE A 149 -13.39 -9.37 -8.97
C ILE A 149 -14.03 -8.21 -8.20
N ARG A 150 -14.16 -7.07 -8.84
CA ARG A 150 -14.62 -5.83 -8.26
C ARG A 150 -16.01 -5.91 -7.65
N TYR A 151 -16.94 -6.58 -8.33
CA TYR A 151 -18.34 -6.71 -7.90
C TYR A 151 -18.66 -8.07 -7.29
N GLY A 152 -17.84 -9.08 -7.54
CA GLY A 152 -18.02 -10.42 -7.01
C GLY A 152 -17.47 -10.65 -5.60
N TYR A 153 -16.50 -9.81 -5.18
CA TYR A 153 -15.71 -10.06 -3.97
C TYR A 153 -15.52 -8.80 -3.12
N GLU A 154 -15.35 -9.01 -1.82
CA GLU A 154 -14.75 -8.02 -0.93
C GLU A 154 -13.24 -8.03 -1.15
N ILE A 155 -12.69 -6.96 -1.74
CA ILE A 155 -11.25 -6.85 -1.98
C ILE A 155 -10.54 -6.37 -0.72
N ILE A 156 -9.51 -7.11 -0.30
CA ILE A 156 -8.71 -6.84 0.89
C ILE A 156 -7.23 -6.85 0.52
N PHE A 157 -6.52 -5.79 0.90
CA PHE A 157 -5.07 -5.73 0.75
C PHE A 157 -4.37 -6.31 1.98
N ASN A 158 -3.44 -7.23 1.76
CA ASN A 158 -2.51 -7.76 2.75
C ASN A 158 -1.07 -7.48 2.31
N PRO A 159 -0.51 -6.28 2.55
CA PRO A 159 0.80 -5.88 2.07
C PRO A 159 1.94 -6.22 3.04
N VAL A 160 1.76 -7.18 3.94
CA VAL A 160 2.73 -7.46 5.03
C VAL A 160 3.98 -8.18 4.55
N GLY A 161 3.86 -9.01 3.51
CA GLY A 161 4.99 -9.73 2.92
C GLY A 161 5.78 -8.90 1.92
N GLY A 162 6.95 -9.41 1.52
CA GLY A 162 7.76 -8.83 0.47
C GLY A 162 8.64 -7.66 0.89
N TYR A 163 9.05 -6.88 -0.09
CA TYR A 163 9.90 -5.71 0.16
C TYR A 163 9.14 -4.59 0.86
N LYS A 164 9.67 -4.08 1.97
CA LYS A 164 9.01 -3.02 2.76
C LYS A 164 8.71 -1.75 1.97
N PHE A 165 9.49 -1.46 0.94
CA PHE A 165 9.28 -0.27 0.10
C PHE A 165 8.01 -0.32 -0.76
N ILE A 166 7.41 -1.50 -0.99
CA ILE A 166 6.15 -1.62 -1.75
C ILE A 166 4.91 -1.34 -0.89
N LEU A 167 5.04 -1.41 0.42
CA LEU A 167 3.92 -1.21 1.36
C LEU A 167 3.21 0.14 1.18
N PRO A 168 3.91 1.29 1.04
CA PRO A 168 3.26 2.57 0.78
C PRO A 168 2.42 2.58 -0.51
N PHE A 169 2.89 1.96 -1.60
CA PHE A 169 2.16 1.89 -2.86
C PHE A 169 0.91 1.03 -2.74
N MET A 170 1.01 -0.12 -2.06
CA MET A 170 -0.14 -0.99 -1.81
C MET A 170 -1.20 -0.30 -0.93
N ALA A 171 -0.77 0.44 0.10
CA ALA A 171 -1.66 1.23 0.94
C ALA A 171 -2.33 2.35 0.14
N LEU A 172 -1.57 3.08 -0.68
CA LEU A 172 -2.11 4.12 -1.55
C LEU A 172 -3.14 3.57 -2.55
N LEU A 173 -2.84 2.45 -3.22
CA LEU A 173 -3.79 1.79 -4.12
C LEU A 173 -5.06 1.34 -3.40
N ALA A 174 -4.93 0.77 -2.19
CA ALA A 174 -6.09 0.43 -1.39
C ALA A 174 -6.96 1.66 -1.10
N MET A 175 -6.35 2.79 -0.75
CA MET A 175 -7.05 4.05 -0.49
C MET A 175 -7.69 4.61 -1.76
N LEU A 176 -6.97 4.68 -2.89
CA LEU A 176 -7.46 5.21 -4.16
C LEU A 176 -8.66 4.42 -4.68
N TYR A 177 -8.67 3.12 -4.48
CA TYR A 177 -9.77 2.24 -4.92
C TYR A 177 -10.82 1.98 -3.83
N GLY A 178 -10.77 2.70 -2.71
CA GLY A 178 -11.74 2.56 -1.63
C GLY A 178 -11.80 1.14 -1.05
N LYS A 179 -10.65 0.46 -0.94
CA LYS A 179 -10.52 -0.90 -0.39
C LYS A 179 -9.84 -0.85 0.97
N ARG A 180 -10.19 -1.80 1.84
CA ARG A 180 -9.52 -1.90 3.13
C ARG A 180 -8.18 -2.61 3.00
N SER A 181 -7.21 -2.19 3.81
CA SER A 181 -5.94 -2.86 3.97
C SER A 181 -5.84 -3.44 5.39
N VAL A 182 -5.16 -4.57 5.54
CA VAL A 182 -4.93 -5.20 6.83
C VAL A 182 -3.44 -5.28 7.12
N TYR A 183 -3.11 -5.10 8.38
CA TYR A 183 -1.75 -5.21 8.88
C TYR A 183 -1.72 -5.99 10.18
N LEU A 184 -0.66 -6.75 10.42
CA LEU A 184 -0.43 -7.45 11.67
C LEU A 184 0.90 -6.99 12.25
N PHE A 185 0.87 -6.43 13.44
CA PHE A 185 2.08 -6.12 14.17
C PHE A 185 2.71 -7.39 14.74
N GLU A 186 4.04 -7.51 14.70
CA GLU A 186 4.78 -8.77 14.98
C GLU A 186 4.42 -9.44 16.31
N TYR A 187 4.08 -8.67 17.32
CA TYR A 187 3.75 -9.17 18.67
C TYR A 187 2.26 -9.02 19.03
N SER A 188 1.41 -8.69 18.04
CA SER A 188 -0.03 -8.53 18.26
C SER A 188 -0.81 -9.76 17.82
N GLU A 189 -1.86 -10.08 18.56
CA GLU A 189 -2.84 -11.07 18.11
C GLU A 189 -3.97 -10.46 17.28
N GLU A 190 -4.07 -9.14 17.22
CA GLU A 190 -5.16 -8.45 16.52
C GLU A 190 -4.71 -7.89 15.18
N LEU A 191 -5.58 -8.04 14.17
CA LEU A 191 -5.40 -7.40 12.88
C LEU A 191 -5.72 -5.91 12.99
N LEU A 192 -4.79 -5.07 12.60
CA LEU A 192 -5.06 -3.67 12.33
C LEU A 192 -5.76 -3.57 10.99
N ASN A 193 -6.93 -2.94 10.98
CA ASN A 193 -7.68 -2.66 9.78
C ASN A 193 -7.54 -1.18 9.44
N LEU A 194 -7.00 -0.89 8.26
CA LEU A 194 -7.07 0.41 7.64
C LEU A 194 -8.33 0.43 6.77
N PRO A 195 -9.41 1.09 7.19
CA PRO A 195 -10.64 1.13 6.41
C PRO A 195 -10.43 1.93 5.13
N ALA A 196 -11.32 1.73 4.16
CA ALA A 196 -11.43 2.64 3.03
C ALA A 196 -11.77 4.03 3.53
N LEU A 197 -10.98 5.03 3.17
CA LEU A 197 -11.26 6.41 3.54
C LEU A 197 -12.25 7.03 2.53
N PRO A 198 -13.22 7.82 3.00
CA PRO A 198 -14.23 8.45 2.15
C PRO A 198 -13.67 9.74 1.49
N PHE A 199 -12.54 9.64 0.81
CA PHE A 199 -12.04 10.75 0.00
C PHE A 199 -11.98 10.35 -1.47
N SER A 200 -12.14 11.32 -2.35
CA SER A 200 -11.89 11.18 -3.78
C SER A 200 -10.70 12.04 -4.14
N PHE A 201 -9.82 11.51 -4.99
CA PHE A 201 -8.75 12.29 -5.58
C PHE A 201 -9.32 13.21 -6.65
N ASP A 202 -8.92 14.48 -6.64
CA ASP A 202 -9.28 15.42 -7.71
C ASP A 202 -8.49 15.09 -8.97
N THR A 203 -9.08 14.28 -9.83
CA THR A 203 -8.47 13.89 -11.10
C THR A 203 -8.40 15.06 -12.09
N SER A 204 -9.13 16.15 -11.87
CA SER A 204 -9.09 17.30 -12.78
C SER A 204 -7.71 17.95 -12.80
N LEU A 205 -7.03 18.02 -11.65
CA LEU A 205 -5.66 18.49 -11.55
C LEU A 205 -4.68 17.58 -12.31
N PHE A 206 -4.81 16.26 -12.08
CA PHE A 206 -3.96 15.29 -12.78
C PHE A 206 -4.15 15.33 -14.29
N ASN A 207 -5.40 15.47 -14.76
CA ASN A 207 -5.73 15.55 -16.19
C ASN A 207 -5.07 16.73 -16.89
N ARG A 208 -4.85 17.83 -16.20
CA ARG A 208 -4.17 19.00 -16.78
C ARG A 208 -2.69 18.73 -17.08
N VAL A 209 -2.01 17.97 -16.27
CA VAL A 209 -0.61 17.58 -16.45
C VAL A 209 -0.44 16.27 -17.22
N LEU A 210 -1.53 15.55 -17.44
CA LEU A 210 -1.52 14.24 -18.12
C LEU A 210 -0.81 14.23 -19.49
N PRO A 211 -0.91 15.28 -20.37
CA PRO A 211 -0.17 15.30 -21.63
C PRO A 211 1.35 15.22 -21.42
N ALA A 212 1.90 15.96 -20.47
CA ALA A 212 3.33 15.93 -20.14
C ALA A 212 3.73 14.59 -19.52
N ILE A 213 2.89 14.02 -18.66
CA ILE A 213 3.09 12.70 -18.08
C ILE A 213 3.13 11.61 -19.14
N LYS A 214 2.19 11.63 -20.10
CA LYS A 214 2.15 10.68 -21.22
C LYS A 214 3.36 10.82 -22.16
N LEU A 215 3.88 12.02 -22.33
CA LEU A 215 5.11 12.23 -23.08
C LEU A 215 6.30 11.56 -22.40
N ILE A 216 6.45 11.75 -21.08
CA ILE A 216 7.50 11.08 -20.30
C ILE A 216 7.33 9.55 -20.37
N GLU A 217 6.10 9.03 -20.28
CA GLU A 217 5.86 7.59 -20.37
C GLU A 217 6.33 7.01 -21.72
N LYS A 218 6.10 7.74 -22.80
CA LYS A 218 6.47 7.34 -24.16
C LYS A 218 7.98 7.41 -24.38
N GLU A 219 8.62 8.49 -23.96
CA GLU A 219 10.05 8.77 -24.20
C GLU A 219 10.96 8.21 -23.08
N VAL A 220 10.35 7.64 -22.01
CA VAL A 220 11.00 7.18 -20.76
C VAL A 220 11.52 8.32 -19.90
N ALA A 221 12.09 9.37 -20.49
CA ALA A 221 12.55 10.58 -19.80
C ALA A 221 12.54 11.77 -20.77
N ILE A 222 12.30 12.97 -20.24
CA ILE A 222 12.33 14.23 -21.00
C ILE A 222 13.21 15.26 -20.26
N PRO A 223 13.68 16.34 -20.91
CA PRO A 223 14.34 17.44 -20.23
C PRO A 223 13.44 18.04 -19.13
N GLU A 224 13.98 18.28 -17.95
CA GLU A 224 13.24 18.90 -16.84
C GLU A 224 12.60 20.23 -17.25
N ALA A 225 13.33 21.04 -18.03
CA ALA A 225 12.81 22.30 -18.57
C ALA A 225 11.55 22.13 -19.43
N GLU A 226 11.41 21.01 -20.14
CA GLU A 226 10.21 20.72 -20.94
C GLU A 226 9.02 20.41 -20.05
N PHE A 227 9.21 19.64 -19.00
CA PHE A 227 8.17 19.39 -17.99
C PHE A 227 7.76 20.68 -17.27
N LEU A 228 8.74 21.49 -16.82
CA LEU A 228 8.47 22.77 -16.16
C LEU A 228 7.70 23.73 -17.06
N ASN A 229 7.99 23.78 -18.35
CA ASN A 229 7.23 24.58 -19.31
C ASN A 229 5.77 24.11 -19.43
N ALA A 230 5.51 22.80 -19.33
CA ALA A 230 4.16 22.25 -19.39
C ALA A 230 3.31 22.61 -18.14
N ILE A 231 3.95 23.02 -17.04
CA ILE A 231 3.26 23.36 -15.79
C ILE A 231 3.45 24.85 -15.40
N ILE A 232 3.96 25.69 -16.29
CA ILE A 232 4.33 27.09 -15.98
C ILE A 232 3.14 27.96 -15.54
N ASP A 233 1.96 27.69 -16.06
CA ASP A 233 0.74 28.49 -15.83
C ASP A 233 -0.04 28.07 -14.56
N TYR A 234 0.54 27.18 -13.73
CA TYR A 234 -0.13 26.66 -12.55
C TYR A 234 0.31 27.39 -11.26
N THR A 235 -0.52 27.29 -10.22
CA THR A 235 -0.20 27.89 -8.92
C THR A 235 0.97 27.17 -8.23
N PRO A 236 1.68 27.83 -7.29
CA PRO A 236 2.79 27.19 -6.58
C PRO A 236 2.42 25.85 -5.90
N SER A 237 1.22 25.74 -5.32
CA SER A 237 0.76 24.50 -4.70
C SER A 237 0.46 23.39 -5.71
N GLU A 238 0.00 23.74 -6.90
CA GLU A 238 -0.16 22.78 -8.01
C GLU A 238 1.20 22.35 -8.57
N HIS A 239 2.17 23.27 -8.64
CA HIS A 239 3.55 22.95 -9.00
C HIS A 239 4.14 21.88 -8.09
N ASP A 240 4.04 22.05 -6.77
CA ASP A 240 4.55 21.06 -5.80
C ASP A 240 3.90 19.69 -6.00
N LEU A 241 2.59 19.67 -6.27
CA LEU A 241 1.87 18.43 -6.58
C LEU A 241 2.40 17.80 -7.87
N PHE A 242 2.57 18.56 -8.95
CA PHE A 242 3.02 18.04 -10.24
C PHE A 242 4.47 17.57 -10.19
N MET A 243 5.32 18.24 -9.43
CA MET A 243 6.70 17.79 -9.17
C MET A 243 6.76 16.44 -8.45
N SER A 244 5.72 16.06 -7.69
CA SER A 244 5.65 14.74 -7.06
C SER A 244 5.45 13.59 -8.05
N PHE A 245 5.01 13.88 -9.27
CA PHE A 245 4.80 12.87 -10.32
C PHE A 245 6.06 12.59 -11.14
N ILE A 246 7.14 13.34 -10.94
CA ILE A 246 8.41 13.13 -11.62
C ILE A 246 9.54 12.88 -10.62
N GLU A 247 10.63 12.31 -11.10
CA GLU A 247 11.86 12.17 -10.35
C GLU A 247 13.08 12.39 -11.28
N PRO A 248 14.22 12.85 -10.73
CA PRO A 248 15.44 13.03 -11.50
C PRO A 248 15.87 11.74 -12.19
N TYR A 249 16.30 11.87 -13.43
CA TYR A 249 16.90 10.83 -14.25
C TYR A 249 18.35 11.22 -14.61
N GLU A 250 18.99 10.55 -15.54
CA GLU A 250 20.37 10.85 -15.94
C GLU A 250 20.51 12.28 -16.52
N GLY A 251 21.50 13.03 -16.08
CA GLY A 251 21.72 14.43 -16.49
C GLY A 251 20.61 15.34 -16.00
N ASN A 252 20.11 16.22 -16.89
CA ASN A 252 19.00 17.15 -16.63
C ASN A 252 17.66 16.58 -17.13
N LEU A 253 17.52 15.24 -17.13
CA LEU A 253 16.28 14.59 -17.51
C LEU A 253 15.43 14.26 -16.27
N VAL A 254 14.13 14.16 -16.48
CA VAL A 254 13.16 13.68 -15.50
C VAL A 254 12.40 12.48 -16.05
N THR A 255 12.07 11.54 -15.18
CA THR A 255 11.21 10.39 -15.48
C THR A 255 10.01 10.36 -14.54
N LEU A 256 9.05 9.48 -14.80
CA LEU A 256 7.89 9.35 -13.94
C LEU A 256 8.26 8.78 -12.59
N SER A 257 7.78 9.42 -11.54
CA SER A 257 7.81 8.83 -10.21
C SER A 257 6.82 7.66 -10.11
N PRO A 258 7.04 6.73 -9.17
CA PRO A 258 6.08 5.66 -8.92
C PRO A 258 4.66 6.15 -8.58
N LEU A 259 4.53 7.35 -8.03
CA LEU A 259 3.25 7.98 -7.72
C LEU A 259 2.43 8.25 -9.00
N ALA A 260 3.07 8.73 -10.06
CA ALA A 260 2.40 8.99 -11.32
C ALA A 260 1.67 7.75 -11.86
N TYR A 261 2.30 6.59 -11.80
CA TYR A 261 1.68 5.34 -12.28
C TYR A 261 0.41 4.95 -11.51
N CYS A 262 0.30 5.29 -10.22
CA CYS A 262 -0.92 5.06 -9.46
C CYS A 262 -2.10 5.85 -10.01
N PHE A 263 -1.86 7.06 -10.53
CA PHE A 263 -2.91 7.95 -11.03
C PHE A 263 -3.19 7.81 -12.52
N MET A 264 -2.18 7.50 -13.33
CA MET A 264 -2.33 7.34 -14.78
C MET A 264 -3.39 6.30 -15.15
N LYS A 265 -3.43 5.18 -14.44
CA LYS A 265 -4.40 4.11 -14.69
C LYS A 265 -5.80 4.41 -14.16
N VAL A 266 -5.89 5.17 -13.06
CA VAL A 266 -7.19 5.60 -12.52
C VAL A 266 -7.96 6.47 -13.53
N ASP A 267 -7.26 7.17 -14.42
CA ASP A 267 -7.86 8.06 -15.40
C ASP A 267 -8.18 7.39 -16.76
N GLU A 268 -7.42 6.37 -17.15
CA GLU A 268 -7.65 5.65 -18.44
C GLU A 268 -9.02 4.93 -18.50
N SER A 269 -9.70 4.75 -17.37
CA SER A 269 -10.99 4.07 -17.28
C SER A 269 -12.20 5.00 -17.42
N LYS A 270 -12.01 6.28 -17.77
CA LYS A 270 -13.12 7.23 -18.00
C LYS A 270 -13.73 7.05 -19.38
N GLU A 271 -14.50 5.99 -19.56
CA GLU A 271 -15.50 6.02 -20.62
C GLU A 271 -16.74 6.74 -20.11
N ALA A 272 -17.27 7.66 -20.94
CA ALA A 272 -18.48 8.40 -20.62
C ALA A 272 -19.59 7.44 -20.20
N ALA A 273 -20.28 7.77 -19.11
CA ALA A 273 -21.46 7.03 -18.70
C ALA A 273 -22.48 6.99 -19.84
N LYS A 274 -23.19 5.89 -19.95
CA LYS A 274 -24.23 5.69 -20.99
C LYS A 274 -25.60 5.68 -20.35
N ILE A 275 -26.58 6.24 -21.05
CA ILE A 275 -27.93 6.41 -20.56
C ILE A 275 -28.94 5.78 -21.50
N CYS A 276 -29.92 5.04 -20.98
CA CYS A 276 -31.02 4.50 -21.77
C CYS A 276 -32.06 5.59 -22.11
N SER A 277 -32.89 5.31 -23.11
CA SER A 277 -33.91 6.27 -23.60
C SER A 277 -34.88 6.72 -22.52
N LYS A 278 -35.26 5.83 -21.59
CA LYS A 278 -36.15 6.14 -20.46
C LYS A 278 -35.50 7.11 -19.47
N ALA A 279 -34.29 6.80 -19.02
CA ALA A 279 -33.55 7.64 -18.07
C ALA A 279 -33.20 8.99 -18.70
N LYS A 280 -32.94 9.05 -20.01
CA LYS A 280 -32.70 10.31 -20.73
C LYS A 280 -33.94 11.23 -20.72
N LYS A 281 -35.15 10.69 -20.86
CA LYS A 281 -36.40 11.47 -20.70
C LYS A 281 -36.55 11.97 -19.27
N GLN A 282 -36.32 11.11 -18.26
CA GLN A 282 -36.37 11.51 -16.86
C GLN A 282 -35.38 12.64 -16.55
N LEU A 283 -34.18 12.61 -17.12
CA LEU A 283 -33.21 13.69 -16.98
C LEU A 283 -33.70 15.00 -17.61
N ALA A 284 -34.28 14.92 -18.81
CA ALA A 284 -34.84 16.09 -19.50
C ALA A 284 -36.00 16.75 -18.73
N ASP A 285 -36.84 15.96 -18.00
CA ASP A 285 -37.95 16.46 -17.20
C ASP A 285 -37.51 17.27 -15.95
N ILE A 286 -36.26 17.05 -15.52
CA ILE A 286 -35.68 17.77 -14.38
C ILE A 286 -34.57 18.73 -14.80
N ASP A 287 -34.28 18.82 -16.09
CA ASP A 287 -33.26 19.74 -16.61
C ASP A 287 -33.64 21.21 -16.35
N GLY A 288 -32.66 22.01 -16.04
CA GLY A 288 -32.89 23.42 -15.61
C GLY A 288 -33.31 23.59 -14.15
N LYS A 289 -33.52 22.48 -13.39
CA LYS A 289 -33.77 22.51 -11.94
C LYS A 289 -32.49 22.15 -11.18
N SER A 290 -32.44 22.49 -9.89
CA SER A 290 -31.33 22.10 -9.01
C SER A 290 -31.11 20.58 -8.97
N SER A 291 -32.21 19.81 -9.00
CA SER A 291 -32.18 18.34 -9.08
C SER A 291 -31.54 17.83 -10.39
N GLY A 292 -31.79 18.49 -11.52
CA GLY A 292 -31.17 18.15 -12.79
C GLY A 292 -29.65 18.36 -12.77
N GLN A 293 -29.18 19.46 -12.22
CA GLN A 293 -27.76 19.73 -12.06
C GLN A 293 -27.10 18.73 -11.10
N ALA A 294 -27.77 18.39 -9.97
CA ALA A 294 -27.27 17.38 -9.04
C ALA A 294 -27.12 16.01 -9.72
N VAL A 295 -28.10 15.59 -10.52
CA VAL A 295 -28.08 14.33 -11.26
C VAL A 295 -26.96 14.35 -12.33
N LYS A 296 -26.81 15.42 -13.11
CA LYS A 296 -25.72 15.56 -14.09
C LYS A 296 -24.38 15.43 -13.41
N ARG A 297 -24.17 16.05 -12.23
CA ARG A 297 -22.96 15.93 -11.41
C ARG A 297 -22.73 14.49 -10.94
N ILE A 298 -23.75 13.79 -10.45
CA ILE A 298 -23.67 12.37 -10.07
C ILE A 298 -23.25 11.51 -11.26
N ILE A 299 -23.84 11.73 -12.43
CA ILE A 299 -23.50 11.00 -13.65
C ILE A 299 -22.07 11.27 -14.06
N LYS A 300 -21.63 12.52 -14.11
CA LYS A 300 -20.27 12.89 -14.48
C LYS A 300 -19.24 12.31 -13.52
N ASN A 301 -19.48 12.43 -12.22
CA ASN A 301 -18.60 11.86 -11.21
C ASN A 301 -18.56 10.34 -11.26
N SER A 302 -19.65 9.68 -11.70
CA SER A 302 -19.72 8.22 -11.82
C SER A 302 -18.80 7.65 -12.91
N GLU A 303 -18.28 8.48 -13.80
CA GLU A 303 -17.23 8.09 -14.76
C GLU A 303 -15.93 7.72 -14.02
N SER A 304 -15.68 8.31 -12.86
CA SER A 304 -14.53 7.97 -12.01
C SER A 304 -14.76 6.68 -11.21
N PRO A 305 -13.94 5.64 -11.38
CA PRO A 305 -14.01 4.43 -10.58
C PRO A 305 -13.86 4.68 -9.08
N THR A 306 -13.01 5.63 -8.71
CA THR A 306 -12.75 6.01 -7.32
C THR A 306 -14.00 6.61 -6.67
N TRP A 307 -14.69 7.52 -7.37
CA TRP A 307 -15.92 8.11 -6.88
C TRP A 307 -17.05 7.06 -6.75
N ARG A 308 -17.16 6.12 -7.72
CA ARG A 308 -18.13 5.02 -7.67
C ARG A 308 -17.95 4.14 -6.44
N ASN A 309 -16.73 3.85 -6.03
CA ASN A 309 -16.46 3.00 -4.86
C ASN A 309 -17.09 3.52 -3.57
N VAL A 310 -17.24 4.83 -3.45
CA VAL A 310 -17.83 5.47 -2.26
C VAL A 310 -19.33 5.73 -2.42
N ASN A 311 -19.77 6.08 -3.62
CA ASN A 311 -21.10 6.64 -3.87
C ASN A 311 -22.08 5.68 -4.58
N MET A 312 -21.60 4.49 -5.01
CA MET A 312 -22.41 3.47 -5.63
C MET A 312 -22.68 2.32 -4.66
N HIS A 313 -23.94 2.01 -4.47
CA HIS A 313 -24.36 0.96 -3.53
C HIS A 313 -25.27 -0.04 -4.25
N PRO A 314 -25.09 -1.36 -4.04
CA PRO A 314 -26.03 -2.34 -4.55
C PRO A 314 -27.41 -2.12 -3.89
N TRP A 315 -28.48 -2.36 -4.64
CA TRP A 315 -29.82 -2.35 -4.05
C TRP A 315 -30.00 -3.53 -3.08
N LYS A 316 -30.77 -3.32 -2.02
CA LYS A 316 -30.79 -4.21 -0.84
C LYS A 316 -31.26 -5.64 -1.13
N THR A 317 -32.24 -5.83 -2.03
CA THR A 317 -32.79 -7.17 -2.38
C THR A 317 -33.58 -7.12 -3.70
N GLY A 318 -33.48 -8.18 -4.50
CA GLY A 318 -34.38 -8.43 -5.62
C GLY A 318 -33.98 -7.86 -6.99
N THR A 319 -32.87 -7.14 -7.07
CA THR A 319 -32.31 -6.67 -8.35
C THR A 319 -30.77 -6.70 -8.32
N ASP A 320 -30.17 -6.86 -9.49
CA ASP A 320 -28.75 -6.79 -9.77
C ASP A 320 -28.26 -5.35 -10.10
N LEU A 321 -29.15 -4.35 -9.92
CA LEU A 321 -28.82 -2.96 -10.15
C LEU A 321 -28.17 -2.32 -8.93
N SER A 322 -27.33 -1.33 -9.19
CA SER A 322 -26.73 -0.44 -8.20
C SER A 322 -27.35 0.95 -8.27
N VAL A 323 -27.15 1.73 -7.22
CA VAL A 323 -27.65 3.09 -7.10
C VAL A 323 -26.49 4.03 -6.78
N LEU A 324 -26.40 5.09 -7.56
CA LEU A 324 -25.50 6.22 -7.31
C LEU A 324 -26.25 7.27 -6.50
N LYS A 325 -25.62 7.79 -5.45
CA LYS A 325 -26.13 8.87 -4.61
C LYS A 325 -24.99 9.75 -4.14
N CYS A 326 -25.26 11.03 -3.96
CA CYS A 326 -24.31 11.97 -3.38
C CYS A 326 -25.08 13.03 -2.58
N GLY A 327 -25.23 12.81 -1.28
CA GLY A 327 -25.77 13.77 -0.31
C GLY A 327 -27.24 14.18 -0.48
N SER A 328 -27.70 14.45 -1.68
CA SER A 328 -29.02 14.93 -2.04
C SER A 328 -30.09 13.83 -2.07
N GLY A 329 -31.33 14.23 -2.23
CA GLY A 329 -32.47 13.31 -2.39
C GLY A 329 -32.45 12.47 -3.65
N GLU A 330 -31.70 12.89 -4.66
CA GLU A 330 -31.62 12.28 -5.98
C GLU A 330 -30.92 10.92 -5.95
N ARG A 331 -31.47 9.99 -6.76
CA ARG A 331 -30.93 8.63 -6.93
C ARG A 331 -30.84 8.29 -8.42
N VAL A 332 -29.73 7.67 -8.82
CA VAL A 332 -29.51 7.21 -10.19
C VAL A 332 -29.28 5.72 -10.17
N ALA A 333 -30.25 4.96 -10.72
CA ALA A 333 -30.11 3.50 -10.87
C ALA A 333 -29.24 3.17 -12.08
N CYS A 334 -28.32 2.25 -11.90
CA CYS A 334 -27.35 1.88 -12.92
C CYS A 334 -26.87 0.44 -12.75
N PHE A 335 -26.20 -0.05 -13.77
CA PHE A 335 -25.30 -1.21 -13.70
C PHE A 335 -23.99 -0.90 -14.44
N ILE A 336 -22.97 -1.74 -14.22
CA ILE A 336 -21.70 -1.59 -14.92
C ILE A 336 -21.53 -2.76 -15.87
N LYS A 337 -21.18 -2.44 -17.12
CA LYS A 337 -20.83 -3.41 -18.15
C LYS A 337 -19.53 -2.96 -18.81
N LYS A 338 -18.50 -3.81 -18.74
CA LYS A 338 -17.14 -3.51 -19.28
C LYS A 338 -16.55 -2.19 -18.72
N GLY A 339 -16.72 -1.94 -17.40
CA GLY A 339 -16.21 -0.72 -16.76
C GLY A 339 -17.06 0.53 -16.93
N ILE A 340 -18.01 0.54 -17.85
CA ILE A 340 -18.87 1.68 -18.21
C ILE A 340 -20.15 1.65 -17.38
N VAL A 341 -20.53 2.80 -16.83
CA VAL A 341 -21.79 2.97 -16.11
C VAL A 341 -22.95 3.06 -17.11
N HIS A 342 -23.94 2.20 -16.96
CA HIS A 342 -25.17 2.20 -17.73
C HIS A 342 -26.34 2.66 -16.87
N ILE A 343 -26.86 3.86 -17.15
CA ILE A 343 -27.91 4.49 -16.37
C ILE A 343 -29.25 4.06 -16.88
N VAL A 344 -30.07 3.50 -16.01
CA VAL A 344 -31.37 2.89 -16.37
C VAL A 344 -32.59 3.67 -15.83
N ALA A 345 -32.44 4.40 -14.72
CA ALA A 345 -33.50 5.23 -14.17
C ALA A 345 -32.93 6.34 -13.28
N ILE A 346 -33.66 7.45 -13.22
CA ILE A 346 -33.35 8.62 -12.39
C ILE A 346 -34.55 8.92 -11.52
N PHE A 347 -34.31 9.14 -10.23
CA PHE A 347 -35.34 9.41 -9.24
C PHE A 347 -35.02 10.70 -8.49
N SER A 348 -35.96 11.62 -8.46
CA SER A 348 -35.94 12.82 -7.64
C SER A 348 -36.84 12.68 -6.39
N ASP A 349 -37.64 11.61 -6.35
CA ASP A 349 -38.52 11.28 -5.23
C ASP A 349 -38.19 9.89 -4.64
N HIS A 350 -38.04 9.84 -3.32
CA HIS A 350 -37.70 8.62 -2.59
C HIS A 350 -38.80 7.56 -2.64
N ALA A 351 -40.06 7.97 -2.62
CA ALA A 351 -41.17 7.02 -2.67
C ALA A 351 -41.30 6.35 -4.03
N ASP A 352 -41.05 7.07 -5.13
CA ASP A 352 -41.01 6.51 -6.47
C ASP A 352 -39.79 5.55 -6.65
N TYR A 353 -38.66 5.90 -6.07
CA TYR A 353 -37.49 5.06 -6.04
C TYR A 353 -37.74 3.72 -5.33
N GLU A 354 -38.24 3.73 -4.10
CA GLU A 354 -38.56 2.51 -3.32
C GLU A 354 -39.59 1.61 -4.01
N ARG A 355 -40.56 2.21 -4.72
CA ARG A 355 -41.62 1.49 -5.46
C ARG A 355 -41.10 0.86 -6.76
N THR A 356 -40.13 1.47 -7.43
CA THR A 356 -39.71 1.12 -8.79
C THR A 356 -38.54 0.14 -8.78
N MET A 357 -37.54 0.33 -7.92
CA MET A 357 -36.34 -0.47 -7.87
C MET A 357 -36.58 -1.98 -7.76
N PRO A 358 -37.51 -2.48 -6.92
CA PRO A 358 -37.76 -3.92 -6.85
C PRO A 358 -38.32 -4.57 -8.14
N LYS A 359 -38.78 -3.74 -9.09
CA LYS A 359 -39.47 -4.19 -10.30
C LYS A 359 -38.59 -4.18 -11.53
N ILE A 360 -37.36 -3.69 -11.43
CA ILE A 360 -36.42 -3.58 -12.54
C ILE A 360 -35.15 -4.37 -12.24
N SER A 361 -34.56 -4.98 -13.26
CA SER A 361 -33.31 -5.71 -13.19
C SER A 361 -32.46 -5.39 -14.41
N GLN A 362 -31.18 -5.76 -14.40
CA GLN A 362 -30.30 -5.58 -15.55
C GLN A 362 -30.85 -6.26 -16.81
N ALA A 363 -31.42 -7.45 -16.67
CA ALA A 363 -32.04 -8.18 -17.78
C ALA A 363 -33.16 -7.40 -18.45
N SER A 364 -33.84 -6.50 -17.75
CA SER A 364 -34.90 -5.64 -18.31
C SER A 364 -34.36 -4.62 -19.34
N PHE A 365 -33.06 -4.48 -19.45
CA PHE A 365 -32.38 -3.48 -20.29
C PHE A 365 -31.40 -4.10 -21.28
N GLU A 366 -31.40 -5.42 -21.49
CA GLU A 366 -30.47 -6.10 -22.42
C GLU A 366 -30.63 -5.64 -23.87
N ASP A 367 -31.86 -5.37 -24.30
CA ASP A 367 -32.20 -4.92 -25.68
C ASP A 367 -32.26 -3.37 -25.79
N GLU A 368 -32.00 -2.63 -24.70
CA GLU A 368 -32.06 -1.18 -24.72
C GLU A 368 -30.80 -0.56 -25.34
N ILE A 369 -31.01 0.51 -26.12
CA ILE A 369 -29.93 1.29 -26.70
C ILE A 369 -29.44 2.34 -25.68
N PHE A 370 -28.20 2.25 -25.31
CA PHE A 370 -27.57 3.21 -24.43
C PHE A 370 -26.72 4.21 -25.26
N THR A 371 -26.95 5.50 -25.03
CA THR A 371 -26.19 6.59 -25.65
C THR A 371 -25.23 7.21 -24.65
N PRO A 372 -24.02 7.67 -25.07
CA PRO A 372 -23.13 8.39 -24.16
C PRO A 372 -23.79 9.61 -23.53
N CYS A 373 -23.51 9.87 -22.27
CA CYS A 373 -23.89 11.10 -21.57
C CYS A 373 -22.83 12.17 -21.92
N ASP A 374 -23.18 13.10 -22.80
CA ASP A 374 -22.36 14.26 -23.09
C ASP A 374 -23.08 15.50 -22.53
N PHE A 375 -22.47 16.13 -21.51
CA PHE A 375 -23.00 17.34 -20.88
C PHE A 375 -22.20 18.59 -21.31
N GLY A 376 -21.28 18.47 -22.30
CA GLY A 376 -20.36 19.55 -22.67
C GLY A 376 -19.40 19.92 -21.55
N ASP A 377 -18.63 20.98 -21.76
CA ASP A 377 -17.77 21.60 -20.73
C ASP A 377 -18.58 22.54 -19.81
N GLU A 378 -19.80 22.13 -19.44
CA GLU A 378 -20.53 22.85 -18.37
C GLU A 378 -19.67 22.76 -17.11
N ASN A 379 -19.03 23.88 -16.75
CA ASN A 379 -18.48 24.11 -15.43
C ASN A 379 -19.65 24.01 -14.46
N PHE A 380 -19.78 22.88 -13.80
CA PHE A 380 -20.67 22.70 -12.65
C PHE A 380 -20.07 23.48 -11.48
N GLY A 381 -20.15 24.82 -11.57
CA GLY A 381 -19.71 25.73 -10.53
C GLY A 381 -20.28 25.32 -9.19
N SER A 382 -19.52 25.56 -8.16
CA SER A 382 -19.98 25.56 -6.78
C SER A 382 -21.07 26.62 -6.62
N ASP A 383 -22.32 26.30 -6.99
CA ASP A 383 -23.44 27.16 -6.74
C ASP A 383 -23.84 27.12 -5.26
N ASP A 384 -23.38 28.16 -4.57
CA ASP A 384 -23.87 28.66 -3.31
C ASP A 384 -25.29 29.24 -3.48
N ASN A 385 -26.30 28.40 -3.66
CA ASN A 385 -27.69 28.89 -3.56
C ASN A 385 -28.65 27.77 -3.08
N ASN A 386 -28.44 27.35 -1.84
CA ASN A 386 -29.48 26.76 -1.00
C ASN A 386 -29.42 27.43 0.39
N GLY A 387 -29.93 28.63 0.46
CA GLY A 387 -29.72 29.55 1.58
C GLY A 387 -30.33 29.15 2.92
N ALA A 388 -31.05 28.03 3.04
CA ALA A 388 -31.59 27.56 4.33
C ALA A 388 -30.87 26.28 4.82
N ALA A 389 -30.66 25.29 3.96
CA ALA A 389 -29.94 24.07 4.33
C ALA A 389 -28.43 24.33 4.50
N VAL A 390 -27.87 25.24 3.70
CA VAL A 390 -26.47 25.70 3.81
C VAL A 390 -26.24 26.50 5.11
N CYS A 391 -27.27 27.21 5.65
CA CYS A 391 -27.12 27.88 6.94
C CYS A 391 -27.04 26.89 8.12
N GLU A 392 -27.77 25.79 8.10
CA GLU A 392 -27.67 24.75 9.14
C GLU A 392 -26.37 23.94 9.02
N GLU A 393 -25.96 23.58 7.81
CA GLU A 393 -24.66 22.93 7.57
C GLU A 393 -23.49 23.88 7.88
N ARG A 394 -23.59 25.15 7.53
CA ARG A 394 -22.58 26.17 7.86
C ARG A 394 -22.49 26.39 9.36
N ASN A 395 -23.60 26.41 10.10
CA ASN A 395 -23.58 26.50 11.55
C ASN A 395 -23.01 25.23 12.19
N ALA A 396 -23.34 24.03 11.68
CA ALA A 396 -22.75 22.78 12.12
C ALA A 396 -21.24 22.70 11.82
N LEU A 397 -20.81 23.19 10.65
CA LEU A 397 -19.40 23.30 10.29
C LEU A 397 -18.66 24.35 11.13
N GLN A 398 -19.30 25.47 11.48
CA GLN A 398 -18.70 26.48 12.37
C GLN A 398 -18.54 25.95 13.80
N ILE A 399 -19.47 25.13 14.28
CA ILE A 399 -19.34 24.46 15.59
C ILE A 399 -18.17 23.47 15.54
N LYS A 400 -18.12 22.61 14.52
CA LYS A 400 -16.98 21.68 14.32
C LYS A 400 -15.64 22.39 14.14
N LEU A 401 -15.62 23.54 13.46
CA LEU A 401 -14.41 24.33 13.30
C LEU A 401 -13.91 24.87 14.66
N LYS A 402 -14.83 25.33 15.53
CA LYS A 402 -14.47 25.74 16.90
C LYS A 402 -13.96 24.58 17.75
N GLU A 403 -14.58 23.40 17.64
CA GLU A 403 -14.10 22.20 18.31
C GLU A 403 -12.70 21.79 17.85
N ILE A 404 -12.43 21.82 16.53
CA ILE A 404 -11.12 21.54 15.96
C ILE A 404 -10.10 22.59 16.40
N GLN A 405 -10.48 23.88 16.46
CA GLN A 405 -9.59 24.93 16.96
C GLN A 405 -9.23 24.72 18.43
N ALA A 406 -10.19 24.35 19.28
CA ALA A 406 -9.94 24.05 20.70
C ALA A 406 -9.03 22.82 20.88
N ILE A 407 -9.23 21.77 20.05
CA ILE A 407 -8.37 20.59 20.04
C ILE A 407 -6.94 20.99 19.60
N ASN A 408 -6.81 21.82 18.59
CA ASN A 408 -5.52 22.27 18.07
C ASN A 408 -4.76 23.13 19.11
N GLU A 409 -5.45 23.99 19.86
CA GLU A 409 -4.87 24.74 20.98
C GLU A 409 -4.39 23.81 22.11
N THR A 410 -5.13 22.75 22.40
CA THR A 410 -4.75 21.74 23.39
C THR A 410 -3.53 20.96 22.93
N LEU A 411 -3.50 20.50 21.69
CA LEU A 411 -2.36 19.82 21.08
C LEU A 411 -1.10 20.71 21.03
N GLN A 412 -1.26 22.01 20.77
CA GLN A 412 -0.13 22.94 20.81
C GLN A 412 0.44 23.10 22.21
N LYS A 413 -0.41 23.08 23.26
CA LYS A 413 0.06 23.09 24.65
C LYS A 413 0.78 21.81 25.03
N GLU A 414 0.23 20.66 24.66
CA GLU A 414 0.85 19.36 24.87
C GLU A 414 2.22 19.27 24.16
N ASN A 415 2.29 19.71 22.90
CA ASN A 415 3.52 19.72 22.12
C ASN A 415 4.59 20.62 22.76
N LYS A 416 4.20 21.75 23.35
CA LYS A 416 5.10 22.62 24.10
C LYS A 416 5.62 21.95 25.37
N ASN A 417 4.78 21.19 26.07
CA ASN A 417 5.19 20.43 27.25
C ASN A 417 6.14 19.29 26.88
N TYR A 418 5.89 18.57 25.77
CA TYR A 418 6.80 17.53 25.27
C TYR A 418 8.17 18.09 24.87
N ASN A 419 8.21 19.27 24.25
CA ASN A 419 9.49 19.90 23.91
C ASN A 419 10.32 20.22 25.17
N VAL A 420 9.70 20.70 26.26
CA VAL A 420 10.37 20.91 27.52
C VAL A 420 10.88 19.59 28.16
N GLU A 421 10.08 18.52 28.01
CA GLU A 421 10.49 17.21 28.51
C GLU A 421 11.66 16.62 27.67
N ILE A 422 11.69 16.91 26.38
CA ILE A 422 12.81 16.51 25.50
C ILE A 422 14.07 17.26 25.90
N GLU A 423 14.03 18.60 26.09
CA GLU A 423 15.18 19.39 26.54
C GLU A 423 15.77 18.87 27.87
N LEU A 424 14.92 18.54 28.83
CA LEU A 424 15.37 17.97 30.10
C LEU A 424 16.02 16.58 29.93
N LYS A 425 15.55 15.78 29.01
CA LYS A 425 16.15 14.47 28.69
C LYS A 425 17.49 14.62 27.97
N GLU A 426 17.61 15.61 27.08
CA GLU A 426 18.86 15.92 26.40
C GLU A 426 19.93 16.37 27.38
N GLU A 427 19.62 17.28 28.31
CA GLU A 427 20.54 17.68 29.39
C GLU A 427 20.98 16.48 30.26
N TYR A 428 20.06 15.57 30.57
CA TYR A 428 20.38 14.35 31.31
C TYR A 428 21.32 13.43 30.53
N ILE A 429 21.12 13.29 29.22
CA ILE A 429 21.97 12.48 28.33
C ILE A 429 23.39 13.08 28.30
N GLU A 430 23.53 14.39 28.08
CA GLU A 430 24.82 15.07 28.05
C GLU A 430 25.60 14.87 29.39
N SER A 431 24.87 14.95 30.53
CA SER A 431 25.46 14.68 31.85
C SER A 431 25.99 13.24 31.95
N LYS A 432 25.25 12.26 31.43
CA LYS A 432 25.66 10.85 31.43
C LYS A 432 26.80 10.55 30.48
N GLU A 433 26.84 11.21 29.34
CA GLU A 433 27.96 11.11 28.40
C GLU A 433 29.26 11.61 29.02
N SER A 434 29.23 12.73 29.77
CA SER A 434 30.38 13.23 30.51
C SER A 434 30.84 12.26 31.62
N GLU A 435 29.91 11.63 32.33
CA GLU A 435 30.23 10.61 33.33
C GLU A 435 30.89 9.37 32.70
N ILE A 436 30.39 8.93 31.56
CA ILE A 436 30.96 7.82 30.77
C ILE A 436 32.38 8.14 30.31
N GLU A 437 32.65 9.35 29.83
CA GLU A 437 34.02 9.77 29.46
C GLU A 437 34.99 9.75 30.62
N SER A 438 34.54 10.23 31.77
CA SER A 438 35.35 10.18 33.01
C SER A 438 35.67 8.75 33.43
N LEU A 439 34.68 7.84 33.35
CA LEU A 439 34.88 6.44 33.67
C LEU A 439 35.83 5.74 32.68
N LYS A 440 35.71 6.07 31.36
CA LYS A 440 36.67 5.58 30.35
C LYS A 440 38.11 6.03 30.62
N ALA A 441 38.29 7.28 31.00
CA ALA A 441 39.62 7.78 31.35
C ALA A 441 40.19 7.04 32.56
N SER A 442 39.40 6.83 33.61
CA SER A 442 39.80 6.07 34.81
C SER A 442 40.12 4.61 34.48
N TYR A 443 39.32 3.97 33.63
CA TYR A 443 39.56 2.62 33.16
C TYR A 443 40.90 2.49 32.38
N ASN A 444 41.17 3.42 31.49
CA ASN A 444 42.43 3.44 30.73
C ASN A 444 43.65 3.64 31.66
N SER A 445 43.52 4.47 32.71
CA SER A 445 44.59 4.62 33.73
C SER A 445 44.87 3.31 34.47
N LEU A 446 43.82 2.65 34.96
CA LEU A 446 43.93 1.36 35.64
C LEU A 446 44.48 0.25 34.72
N TYR A 447 44.08 0.26 33.47
CA TYR A 447 44.60 -0.69 32.48
C TYR A 447 46.10 -0.51 32.28
N ASN A 448 46.57 0.72 32.15
CA ASN A 448 48.02 1.01 32.01
C ASN A 448 48.81 0.61 33.25
N GLU A 449 48.26 0.84 34.46
CA GLU A 449 48.89 0.37 35.72
C GLU A 449 48.97 -1.17 35.75
N LEU A 450 47.93 -1.86 35.31
CA LEU A 450 47.89 -3.32 35.26
C LEU A 450 48.97 -3.85 34.29
N GLU A 451 49.15 -3.24 33.15
CA GLU A 451 50.20 -3.64 32.19
C GLU A 451 51.60 -3.36 32.73
N ALA A 452 51.80 -2.26 33.43
CA ALA A 452 53.08 -1.98 34.09
C ALA A 452 53.40 -3.02 35.17
N LEU A 453 52.44 -3.38 36.02
CA LEU A 453 52.60 -4.44 37.03
C LEU A 453 52.90 -5.82 36.43
N LYS A 454 52.22 -6.18 35.31
CA LYS A 454 52.49 -7.41 34.61
C LYS A 454 53.96 -7.48 34.12
N LYS A 455 54.45 -6.37 33.57
CA LYS A 455 55.84 -6.26 33.15
C LYS A 455 56.82 -6.40 34.32
N GLU A 456 56.55 -5.75 35.45
CA GLU A 456 57.38 -5.86 36.65
C GLU A 456 57.41 -7.31 37.18
N ILE A 457 56.30 -8.02 37.21
CA ILE A 457 56.22 -9.44 37.59
C ILE A 457 57.06 -10.28 36.64
N GLN A 458 57.01 -10.00 35.31
CA GLN A 458 57.79 -10.73 34.32
C GLN A 458 59.33 -10.52 34.51
N ASP A 459 59.72 -9.25 34.83
CA ASP A 459 61.09 -8.91 35.13
C ASP A 459 61.58 -9.58 36.40
N LEU A 460 60.77 -9.62 37.48
CA LEU A 460 61.08 -10.33 38.70
C LEU A 460 61.23 -11.85 38.53
N HIS A 461 60.34 -12.46 37.71
CA HIS A 461 60.48 -13.89 37.37
C HIS A 461 61.78 -14.18 36.62
N SER A 462 62.15 -13.34 35.65
CA SER A 462 63.39 -13.50 34.92
C SER A 462 64.64 -13.36 35.78
N ALA A 463 64.63 -12.41 36.74
CA ALA A 463 65.68 -12.23 37.74
C ALA A 463 65.77 -13.43 38.69
N GLN A 464 64.64 -13.97 39.10
CA GLN A 464 64.60 -15.18 39.96
C GLN A 464 65.14 -16.41 39.25
N GLU A 465 64.86 -16.58 37.94
CA GLU A 465 65.43 -17.65 37.11
C GLU A 465 66.94 -17.51 36.92
N GLN A 466 67.44 -16.29 36.71
CA GLN A 466 68.87 -16.01 36.65
C GLN A 466 69.55 -16.32 37.99
N GLN A 467 68.96 -15.96 39.12
CA GLN A 467 69.48 -16.25 40.45
C GLN A 467 69.51 -17.77 40.71
N LYS A 468 68.47 -18.53 40.31
CA LYS A 468 68.48 -20.00 40.39
C LYS A 468 69.58 -20.61 39.54
N SER A 469 69.76 -20.12 38.34
CA SER A 469 70.84 -20.58 37.41
C SER A 469 72.23 -20.28 38.00
N PHE A 470 72.43 -19.09 38.59
CA PHE A 470 73.66 -18.73 39.24
C PHE A 470 73.96 -19.62 40.46
N LEU A 471 72.94 -19.86 41.33
CA LEU A 471 73.09 -20.75 42.47
C LEU A 471 73.36 -22.20 42.05
N TYR A 472 72.78 -22.66 40.96
CA TYR A 472 73.05 -23.96 40.37
C TYR A 472 74.51 -24.10 39.91
N ARG A 473 75.06 -23.05 39.22
CA ARG A 473 76.46 -22.99 38.82
C ARG A 473 77.41 -22.94 39.99
N LEU A 474 77.13 -22.17 41.02
CA LEU A 474 77.88 -22.10 42.28
C LEU A 474 77.92 -23.48 42.98
N ARG A 475 76.80 -24.17 43.09
CA ARG A 475 76.77 -25.52 43.67
C ARG A 475 77.63 -26.53 42.87
N HIS A 476 77.75 -26.38 41.59
CA HIS A 476 78.63 -27.23 40.77
C HIS A 476 80.11 -26.90 40.91
N LEU A 477 80.47 -25.64 41.17
CA LEU A 477 81.84 -25.21 41.40
C LEU A 477 82.42 -25.68 42.75
N PHE A 478 81.54 -25.87 43.79
CA PHE A 478 81.98 -26.34 45.10
C PHE A 478 81.79 -27.84 45.31
N LYS A 479 81.56 -28.62 44.25
CA LYS A 479 81.51 -30.08 44.23
C LYS A 479 82.86 -30.76 43.81
N TYR A 480 83.94 -30.04 43.67
CA TYR A 480 85.24 -30.54 43.45
C TYR A 480 86.23 -30.16 44.55
#